data_ea9b96a67084b0f1f89e0087233f8eee
#
_entry.id   ea9b96a67084b0f1f89e0087233f8eee
#
_cell.length_a   1.000
_cell.length_b   1.000
_cell.length_c   1.000
_cell.angle_alpha   90.00
_cell.angle_beta   90.00
_cell.angle_gamma   90.00
#
_symmetry.space_group_name_H-M   'P 1'
#
loop_
_entity.id
_entity.type
_entity.pdbx_description
1 polymer ?
#
loop_
_entity_poly.entity_id
_entity_poly.type
_entity_poly.pdbx_seq_one_letter_code
_entity_poly.pdbx_strand_id
1 'polypeptide(L)'
;MLSFARLARYLGEDQPLYGLQPQGMDGNQPHHTRVEDMAAHYIKEMRTLQPHGPYYLGGHCAGSWVAFEMAQQLQAAGEEVQLLVLVDSEPPNIAPPQVPRLKHLAQRAMFYWQDKRLWHAIAWKIQLIYQNLLLLRVGGDEAQRVATIRQAHAQAHRDYRSGQFYGDVTFIRSRESTHLPDKAWHLRWSELISGELHTKIADCTHAGLVLEPGAGELAAAIGAAIEEAQAQ
;
A
#
# COMPACT_ATOMS: atom_id res chain seq x y z
N MET A 1 9.92 -3.29 -6.02
CA MET A 1 10.87 -3.59 -4.91
C MET A 1 11.80 -2.43 -4.57
N LEU A 2 12.48 -1.81 -5.50
CA LEU A 2 13.41 -0.69 -5.21
C LEU A 2 12.78 0.44 -4.38
N SER A 3 11.46 0.65 -4.47
CA SER A 3 10.74 1.68 -3.71
C SER A 3 10.80 1.48 -2.19
N PHE A 4 10.87 0.23 -1.70
CA PHE A 4 10.92 -0.08 -0.27
C PHE A 4 12.35 -0.27 0.28
N ALA A 5 13.38 -0.24 -0.56
CA ALA A 5 14.77 -0.32 -0.12
C ALA A 5 15.17 0.87 0.78
N ARG A 6 14.56 2.04 0.54
CA ARG A 6 14.75 3.22 1.40
C ARG A 6 14.08 3.04 2.75
N LEU A 7 12.86 2.52 2.75
CA LEU A 7 12.12 2.20 3.98
C LEU A 7 12.92 1.26 4.88
N ALA A 8 13.47 0.16 4.30
CA ALA A 8 14.32 -0.78 5.03
C ALA A 8 15.54 -0.09 5.67
N ARG A 9 16.17 0.85 4.95
CA ARG A 9 17.33 1.60 5.48
C ARG A 9 16.96 2.48 6.68
N TYR A 10 15.77 3.10 6.67
CA TYR A 10 15.31 3.94 7.78
C TYR A 10 14.81 3.14 8.98
N LEU A 11 14.28 1.93 8.77
CA LEU A 11 13.90 1.03 9.86
C LEU A 11 15.11 0.49 10.62
N GLY A 12 16.31 0.50 10.00
CA GLY A 12 17.54 0.06 10.62
C GLY A 12 17.86 -1.42 10.38
N GLU A 13 19.07 -1.81 10.77
CA GLU A 13 19.59 -3.17 10.53
C GLU A 13 18.95 -4.21 11.45
N ASP A 14 18.46 -3.78 12.62
CA ASP A 14 17.84 -4.66 13.61
C ASP A 14 16.36 -4.99 13.27
N GLN A 15 15.77 -4.30 12.28
CA GLN A 15 14.39 -4.55 11.83
C GLN A 15 14.38 -5.14 10.42
N PRO A 16 14.31 -6.47 10.26
CA PRO A 16 14.19 -7.11 8.95
C PRO A 16 12.92 -6.66 8.21
N LEU A 17 13.07 -6.32 6.93
CA LEU A 17 11.96 -6.00 6.05
C LEU A 17 12.03 -6.87 4.79
N TYR A 18 10.99 -7.65 4.55
CA TYR A 18 10.85 -8.51 3.38
C TYR A 18 9.83 -7.92 2.41
N GLY A 19 10.21 -7.80 1.14
CA GLY A 19 9.33 -7.31 0.09
C GLY A 19 8.86 -8.43 -0.81
N LEU A 20 7.54 -8.58 -0.93
CA LEU A 20 6.92 -9.55 -1.83
C LEU A 20 6.71 -8.94 -3.22
N GLN A 21 7.08 -9.68 -4.25
CA GLN A 21 7.00 -9.24 -5.64
C GLN A 21 5.87 -9.98 -6.38
N PRO A 22 5.10 -9.30 -7.25
CA PRO A 22 4.10 -9.96 -8.06
C PRO A 22 4.67 -11.12 -8.88
N GLN A 23 3.97 -12.26 -8.87
CA GLN A 23 4.31 -13.39 -9.72
C GLN A 23 4.22 -13.02 -11.21
N GLY A 24 5.07 -13.62 -12.03
CA GLY A 24 5.10 -13.39 -13.47
C GLY A 24 5.90 -12.18 -13.93
N MET A 25 6.54 -11.43 -13.02
CA MET A 25 7.41 -10.32 -13.39
C MET A 25 8.63 -10.75 -14.20
N ASP A 26 9.13 -11.96 -13.95
CA ASP A 26 10.24 -12.60 -14.68
C ASP A 26 9.82 -13.27 -16.01
N GLY A 27 8.51 -13.40 -16.24
CA GLY A 27 7.93 -14.06 -17.42
C GLY A 27 7.90 -15.57 -17.36
N ASN A 28 8.36 -16.20 -16.27
CA ASN A 28 8.43 -17.66 -16.14
C ASN A 28 7.13 -18.30 -15.66
N GLN A 29 6.27 -17.51 -15.02
CA GLN A 29 5.01 -17.97 -14.45
C GLN A 29 3.85 -17.04 -14.83
N PRO A 30 2.62 -17.53 -14.90
CA PRO A 30 1.45 -16.69 -15.10
C PRO A 30 1.25 -15.77 -13.87
N HIS A 31 0.78 -14.56 -14.12
CA HIS A 31 0.42 -13.63 -13.05
C HIS A 31 -0.92 -14.01 -12.41
N HIS A 32 -1.08 -13.66 -11.14
CA HIS A 32 -2.35 -13.83 -10.44
C HIS A 32 -3.39 -12.80 -10.93
N THR A 33 -4.65 -13.22 -10.97
CA THR A 33 -5.79 -12.41 -11.40
C THR A 33 -6.81 -12.16 -10.27
N ARG A 34 -6.55 -12.70 -9.07
CA ARG A 34 -7.38 -12.53 -7.87
C ARG A 34 -6.51 -12.15 -6.68
N VAL A 35 -7.05 -11.30 -5.82
CA VAL A 35 -6.35 -10.85 -4.60
C VAL A 35 -6.12 -12.03 -3.65
N GLU A 36 -7.10 -12.92 -3.56
CA GLU A 36 -7.04 -14.12 -2.71
C GLU A 36 -5.90 -15.06 -3.12
N ASP A 37 -5.67 -15.23 -4.43
CA ASP A 37 -4.59 -16.07 -4.95
C ASP A 37 -3.22 -15.41 -4.75
N MET A 38 -3.15 -14.07 -4.87
CA MET A 38 -1.93 -13.31 -4.53
C MET A 38 -1.58 -13.51 -3.06
N ALA A 39 -2.55 -13.36 -2.17
CA ALA A 39 -2.37 -13.53 -0.73
C ALA A 39 -1.91 -14.93 -0.38
N ALA A 40 -2.57 -15.96 -0.91
CA ALA A 40 -2.20 -17.37 -0.68
C ALA A 40 -0.76 -17.66 -1.14
N HIS A 41 -0.39 -17.16 -2.32
CA HIS A 41 0.98 -17.29 -2.83
C HIS A 41 1.99 -16.60 -1.92
N TYR A 42 1.73 -15.36 -1.51
CA TYR A 42 2.64 -14.62 -0.65
C TYR A 42 2.77 -15.22 0.75
N ILE A 43 1.71 -15.78 1.31
CA ILE A 43 1.77 -16.54 2.57
C ILE A 43 2.69 -17.76 2.40
N LYS A 44 2.57 -18.48 1.29
CA LYS A 44 3.43 -19.63 1.01
C LYS A 44 4.91 -19.23 0.94
N GLU A 45 5.23 -18.14 0.22
CA GLU A 45 6.62 -17.64 0.14
C GLU A 45 7.12 -17.15 1.50
N MET A 46 6.32 -16.40 2.24
CA MET A 46 6.66 -15.91 3.57
C MET A 46 6.96 -17.07 4.55
N ARG A 47 6.17 -18.13 4.49
CA ARG A 47 6.36 -19.31 5.35
C ARG A 47 7.64 -20.10 5.07
N THR A 48 8.29 -19.88 3.95
CA THR A 48 9.63 -20.45 3.70
C THR A 48 10.69 -19.85 4.59
N LEU A 49 10.48 -18.61 5.05
CA LEU A 49 11.38 -17.89 5.96
C LEU A 49 10.88 -17.91 7.41
N GLN A 50 9.58 -17.73 7.60
CA GLN A 50 8.93 -17.73 8.90
C GLN A 50 7.69 -18.64 8.85
N PRO A 51 7.83 -19.93 9.26
CA PRO A 51 6.77 -20.94 9.16
C PRO A 51 5.52 -20.62 9.99
N HIS A 52 5.68 -19.96 11.13
CA HIS A 52 4.62 -19.62 12.09
C HIS A 52 4.69 -18.18 12.54
N GLY A 53 3.55 -17.63 13.00
CA GLY A 53 3.46 -16.31 13.59
C GLY A 53 4.27 -16.13 14.89
N PRO A 54 4.22 -14.96 15.50
CA PRO A 54 3.38 -13.83 15.10
C PRO A 54 3.88 -13.14 13.83
N TYR A 55 2.95 -12.75 12.93
CA TYR A 55 3.27 -12.09 11.68
C TYR A 55 3.05 -10.58 11.76
N TYR A 56 3.98 -9.84 11.15
CA TYR A 56 3.90 -8.39 10.94
C TYR A 56 3.71 -8.12 9.46
N LEU A 57 2.55 -7.64 9.07
CA LEU A 57 2.18 -7.45 7.68
C LEU A 57 1.99 -5.98 7.36
N GLY A 58 2.33 -5.58 6.14
CA GLY A 58 2.07 -4.23 5.69
C GLY A 58 1.85 -4.14 4.18
N GLY A 59 1.04 -3.15 3.78
CA GLY A 59 0.79 -2.88 2.37
C GLY A 59 0.61 -1.40 2.09
N HIS A 60 1.11 -0.94 0.95
CA HIS A 60 0.94 0.43 0.47
C HIS A 60 0.01 0.44 -0.75
N CYS A 61 -0.95 1.38 -0.75
CA CYS A 61 -1.90 1.54 -1.85
C CYS A 61 -2.64 0.21 -2.14
N ALA A 62 -2.59 -0.28 -3.37
CA ALA A 62 -3.16 -1.58 -3.77
C ALA A 62 -2.58 -2.78 -2.98
N GLY A 63 -1.33 -2.70 -2.53
CA GLY A 63 -0.71 -3.72 -1.69
C GLY A 63 -1.38 -3.90 -0.32
N SER A 64 -2.11 -2.88 0.16
CA SER A 64 -2.87 -2.97 1.40
C SER A 64 -4.00 -4.00 1.33
N TRP A 65 -4.63 -4.16 0.16
CA TRP A 65 -5.70 -5.17 -0.02
C TRP A 65 -5.14 -6.58 0.04
N VAL A 66 -3.96 -6.78 -0.53
CA VAL A 66 -3.29 -8.08 -0.48
C VAL A 66 -2.82 -8.39 0.95
N ALA A 67 -2.23 -7.40 1.66
CA ALA A 67 -1.83 -7.56 3.06
C ALA A 67 -3.04 -7.84 3.98
N PHE A 68 -4.18 -7.16 3.73
CA PHE A 68 -5.42 -7.38 4.46
C PHE A 68 -5.99 -8.79 4.23
N GLU A 69 -5.98 -9.26 2.98
CA GLU A 69 -6.39 -10.62 2.63
C GLU A 69 -5.44 -11.68 3.22
N MET A 70 -4.11 -11.43 3.20
CA MET A 70 -3.14 -12.30 3.86
C MET A 70 -3.45 -12.43 5.35
N ALA A 71 -3.75 -11.32 6.02
CA ALA A 71 -4.11 -11.32 7.43
C ALA A 71 -5.35 -12.18 7.72
N GLN A 72 -6.38 -12.07 6.88
CA GLN A 72 -7.61 -12.89 7.01
C GLN A 72 -7.32 -14.39 6.80
N GLN A 73 -6.54 -14.74 5.77
CA GLN A 73 -6.18 -16.14 5.49
C GLN A 73 -5.32 -16.75 6.61
N LEU A 74 -4.40 -15.96 7.17
CA LEU A 74 -3.58 -16.40 8.31
C LEU A 74 -4.42 -16.62 9.55
N GLN A 75 -5.34 -15.71 9.90
CA GLN A 75 -6.26 -15.90 11.01
C GLN A 75 -7.17 -17.12 10.80
N ALA A 76 -7.67 -17.32 9.59
CA ALA A 76 -8.47 -18.50 9.26
C ALA A 76 -7.66 -19.82 9.39
N ALA A 77 -6.34 -19.74 9.23
CA ALA A 77 -5.42 -20.87 9.46
C ALA A 77 -4.97 -21.02 10.93
N GLY A 78 -5.48 -20.20 11.85
CA GLY A 78 -5.13 -20.22 13.28
C GLY A 78 -3.78 -19.58 13.60
N GLU A 79 -3.23 -18.79 12.70
CA GLU A 79 -1.98 -18.06 12.90
C GLU A 79 -2.23 -16.67 13.48
N GLU A 80 -1.28 -16.20 14.26
CA GLU A 80 -1.32 -14.86 14.85
C GLU A 80 -0.78 -13.80 13.89
N VAL A 81 -1.58 -12.74 13.69
CA VAL A 81 -1.15 -11.50 13.02
C VAL A 81 -1.03 -10.42 14.08
N GLN A 82 0.19 -10.19 14.56
CA GLN A 82 0.50 -9.25 15.63
C GLN A 82 0.34 -7.79 15.18
N LEU A 83 0.66 -7.50 13.92
CA LEU A 83 0.55 -6.15 13.37
C LEU A 83 0.10 -6.20 11.91
N LEU A 84 -0.93 -5.43 11.60
CA LEU A 84 -1.34 -5.14 10.23
C LEU A 84 -1.27 -3.64 9.96
N VAL A 85 -0.38 -3.23 9.06
CA VAL A 85 -0.18 -1.83 8.66
C VAL A 85 -0.73 -1.61 7.26
N LEU A 86 -1.74 -0.76 7.13
CA LEU A 86 -2.29 -0.33 5.85
C LEU A 86 -1.86 1.10 5.56
N VAL A 87 -1.26 1.35 4.39
CA VAL A 87 -0.65 2.64 4.08
C VAL A 87 -1.39 3.31 2.93
N ASP A 88 -2.06 4.40 3.26
CA ASP A 88 -2.72 5.37 2.37
C ASP A 88 -3.54 4.71 1.24
N SER A 89 -4.34 3.73 1.61
CA SER A 89 -5.15 2.90 0.72
C SER A 89 -6.64 3.09 0.95
N GLU A 90 -7.39 2.79 -0.08
CA GLU A 90 -8.84 2.78 -0.06
C GLU A 90 -9.34 1.41 0.45
N PRO A 91 -10.41 1.35 1.27
CA PRO A 91 -10.97 0.08 1.67
C PRO A 91 -11.66 -0.62 0.47
N PRO A 92 -11.53 -1.94 0.34
CA PRO A 92 -12.25 -2.68 -0.70
C PRO A 92 -13.77 -2.66 -0.46
N ASN A 93 -14.55 -2.87 -1.49
CA ASN A 93 -16.02 -2.94 -1.47
C ASN A 93 -16.74 -1.65 -1.07
N ILE A 94 -16.02 -0.59 -0.80
CA ILE A 94 -16.57 0.69 -0.34
C ILE A 94 -16.42 1.71 -1.47
N ALA A 95 -17.54 2.17 -2.02
CA ALA A 95 -17.50 3.16 -3.08
C ALA A 95 -17.01 4.52 -2.56
N PRO A 96 -16.09 5.19 -3.26
CA PRO A 96 -15.68 6.54 -2.91
C PRO A 96 -16.84 7.52 -3.01
N PRO A 97 -16.84 8.58 -2.19
CA PRO A 97 -17.84 9.63 -2.31
C PRO A 97 -17.75 10.29 -3.69
N GLN A 98 -18.91 10.56 -4.29
CA GLN A 98 -18.97 11.28 -5.56
C GLN A 98 -18.67 12.76 -5.34
N VAL A 99 -17.44 13.17 -5.62
CA VAL A 99 -17.03 14.59 -5.57
C VAL A 99 -16.97 15.13 -7.00
N PRO A 100 -17.61 16.28 -7.29
CA PRO A 100 -17.53 16.89 -8.60
C PRO A 100 -16.07 17.13 -9.03
N ARG A 101 -15.71 16.77 -10.25
CA ARG A 101 -14.32 16.85 -10.76
C ARG A 101 -13.68 18.21 -10.56
N LEU A 102 -14.43 19.30 -10.79
CA LEU A 102 -13.94 20.67 -10.59
C LEU A 102 -13.61 20.96 -9.12
N LYS A 103 -14.46 20.50 -8.19
CA LYS A 103 -14.22 20.66 -6.75
C LYS A 103 -12.98 19.89 -6.32
N HIS A 104 -12.82 18.66 -6.78
CA HIS A 104 -11.63 17.83 -6.54
C HIS A 104 -10.35 18.50 -7.06
N LEU A 105 -10.35 19.01 -8.30
CA LEU A 105 -9.21 19.72 -8.87
C LEU A 105 -8.87 20.99 -8.10
N ALA A 106 -9.86 21.78 -7.72
CA ALA A 106 -9.67 23.00 -6.94
C ALA A 106 -9.08 22.69 -5.55
N GLN A 107 -9.57 21.68 -4.86
CA GLN A 107 -9.05 21.25 -3.55
C GLN A 107 -7.60 20.78 -3.65
N ARG A 108 -7.27 19.96 -4.66
CA ARG A 108 -5.89 19.53 -4.89
C ARG A 108 -4.97 20.70 -5.22
N ALA A 109 -5.40 21.61 -6.08
CA ALA A 109 -4.63 22.81 -6.41
C ALA A 109 -4.37 23.67 -5.17
N MET A 110 -5.39 23.86 -4.33
CA MET A 110 -5.28 24.61 -3.09
C MET A 110 -4.33 23.93 -2.08
N PHE A 111 -4.43 22.62 -1.93
CA PHE A 111 -3.51 21.84 -1.07
C PHE A 111 -2.05 22.04 -1.51
N TYR A 112 -1.73 21.80 -2.77
CA TYR A 112 -0.37 21.95 -3.28
C TYR A 112 0.14 23.39 -3.26
N TRP A 113 -0.75 24.38 -3.40
CA TRP A 113 -0.41 25.79 -3.26
C TRP A 113 -0.03 26.14 -1.80
N GLN A 114 -0.83 25.71 -0.85
CA GLN A 114 -0.59 25.96 0.58
C GLN A 114 0.63 25.22 1.09
N ASP A 115 0.86 23.99 0.63
CA ASP A 115 1.98 23.14 1.07
C ASP A 115 3.32 23.54 0.42
N LYS A 116 3.34 24.58 -0.44
CA LYS A 116 4.54 25.05 -1.18
C LYS A 116 5.27 23.96 -2.01
N ARG A 117 4.67 22.77 -2.13
CA ARG A 117 5.23 21.60 -2.85
C ARG A 117 4.69 21.46 -4.28
N LEU A 118 4.00 22.48 -4.79
CA LEU A 118 3.40 22.46 -6.14
C LEU A 118 4.45 22.08 -7.21
N TRP A 119 5.63 22.66 -7.12
CA TRP A 119 6.70 22.37 -8.07
C TRP A 119 7.22 20.94 -7.96
N HIS A 120 7.30 20.37 -6.76
CA HIS A 120 7.67 18.97 -6.56
C HIS A 120 6.60 18.02 -7.13
N ALA A 121 5.32 18.33 -6.96
CA ALA A 121 4.23 17.54 -7.53
C ALA A 121 4.23 17.59 -9.09
N ILE A 122 4.53 18.77 -9.67
CA ILE A 122 4.66 18.94 -11.12
C ILE A 122 5.88 18.18 -11.63
N ALA A 123 7.04 18.35 -11.00
CA ALA A 123 8.29 17.67 -11.39
C ALA A 123 8.12 16.14 -11.32
N TRP A 124 7.48 15.63 -10.26
CA TRP A 124 7.19 14.22 -10.14
C TRP A 124 6.26 13.69 -11.24
N LYS A 125 5.20 14.44 -11.59
CA LYS A 125 4.33 14.07 -12.72
C LYS A 125 5.07 14.05 -14.05
N ILE A 126 5.93 15.03 -14.29
CA ILE A 126 6.77 15.09 -15.50
C ILE A 126 7.70 13.87 -15.52
N GLN A 127 8.35 13.55 -14.40
CA GLN A 127 9.22 12.39 -14.28
C GLN A 127 8.47 11.08 -14.51
N LEU A 128 7.25 10.95 -13.99
CA LEU A 128 6.40 9.77 -14.21
C LEU A 128 6.01 9.63 -15.70
N ILE A 129 5.63 10.73 -16.34
CA ILE A 129 5.32 10.74 -17.77
C ILE A 129 6.56 10.36 -18.58
N TYR A 130 7.72 10.93 -18.25
CA TYR A 130 8.99 10.61 -18.90
C TYR A 130 9.38 9.14 -18.74
N GLN A 131 9.24 8.58 -17.53
CA GLN A 131 9.48 7.16 -17.28
C GLN A 131 8.52 6.26 -18.08
N ASN A 132 7.23 6.61 -18.14
CA ASN A 132 6.26 5.87 -18.94
C ASN A 132 6.57 5.96 -20.44
N LEU A 133 7.00 7.11 -20.95
CA LEU A 133 7.43 7.27 -22.33
C LEU A 133 8.72 6.50 -22.64
N LEU A 134 9.67 6.45 -21.70
CA LEU A 134 10.87 5.61 -21.83
C LEU A 134 10.50 4.13 -21.86
N LEU A 135 9.61 3.66 -21.00
CA LEU A 135 9.11 2.28 -21.01
C LEU A 135 8.42 1.94 -22.35
N LEU A 136 7.68 2.88 -22.93
CA LEU A 136 7.09 2.70 -24.26
C LEU A 136 8.14 2.69 -25.40
N ARG A 137 9.26 3.40 -25.24
CA ARG A 137 10.37 3.41 -26.23
C ARG A 137 11.30 2.20 -26.11
N VAL A 138 11.50 1.71 -24.91
CA VAL A 138 12.27 0.47 -24.63
C VAL A 138 11.42 -0.76 -24.93
N GLY A 139 10.21 -0.56 -25.49
CA GLY A 139 9.18 -1.53 -25.84
C GLY A 139 9.71 -2.91 -26.22
N GLY A 140 9.87 -3.73 -25.21
CA GLY A 140 10.16 -5.15 -25.31
C GLY A 140 9.12 -5.91 -24.50
N ASP A 141 9.24 -7.22 -24.51
CA ASP A 141 8.35 -8.16 -23.80
C ASP A 141 8.17 -7.83 -22.32
N GLU A 142 9.16 -7.18 -21.68
CA GLU A 142 9.10 -6.77 -20.27
C GLU A 142 8.09 -5.64 -20.03
N ALA A 143 8.07 -4.60 -20.86
CA ALA A 143 7.10 -3.50 -20.73
C ALA A 143 5.67 -4.02 -20.95
N GLN A 144 5.49 -4.90 -21.91
CA GLN A 144 4.20 -5.55 -22.18
C GLN A 144 3.75 -6.40 -20.98
N ARG A 145 4.65 -7.20 -20.39
CA ARG A 145 4.36 -8.00 -19.17
C ARG A 145 3.94 -7.11 -18.01
N VAL A 146 4.70 -6.05 -17.72
CA VAL A 146 4.36 -5.10 -16.63
C VAL A 146 2.98 -4.48 -16.86
N ALA A 147 2.64 -4.10 -18.09
CA ALA A 147 1.33 -3.53 -18.42
C ALA A 147 0.21 -4.58 -18.20
N THR A 148 0.42 -5.81 -18.65
CA THR A 148 -0.54 -6.92 -18.49
C THR A 148 -0.78 -7.22 -17.00
N ILE A 149 0.28 -7.33 -16.20
CA ILE A 149 0.19 -7.57 -14.75
C ILE A 149 -0.56 -6.41 -14.07
N ARG A 150 -0.27 -5.16 -14.40
CA ARG A 150 -0.98 -3.99 -13.86
C ARG A 150 -2.47 -4.04 -14.18
N GLN A 151 -2.83 -4.40 -15.40
CA GLN A 151 -4.23 -4.52 -15.82
C GLN A 151 -4.95 -5.65 -15.08
N ALA A 152 -4.30 -6.82 -14.95
CA ALA A 152 -4.84 -7.95 -14.21
C ALA A 152 -5.04 -7.62 -12.73
N HIS A 153 -4.07 -6.97 -12.09
CA HIS A 153 -4.19 -6.52 -10.70
C HIS A 153 -5.30 -5.48 -10.53
N ALA A 154 -5.42 -4.51 -11.46
CA ALA A 154 -6.50 -3.54 -11.42
C ALA A 154 -7.88 -4.20 -11.56
N GLN A 155 -8.00 -5.29 -12.33
CA GLN A 155 -9.23 -6.08 -12.42
C GLN A 155 -9.45 -6.88 -11.13
N ALA A 156 -8.43 -7.57 -10.62
CA ALA A 156 -8.48 -8.32 -9.37
C ALA A 156 -8.99 -7.44 -8.21
N HIS A 157 -8.50 -6.21 -8.12
CA HIS A 157 -8.96 -5.26 -7.09
C HIS A 157 -10.43 -4.86 -7.26
N ARG A 158 -10.94 -4.69 -8.48
CA ARG A 158 -12.37 -4.39 -8.71
C ARG A 158 -13.28 -5.55 -8.33
N ASP A 159 -12.81 -6.77 -8.54
CA ASP A 159 -13.58 -7.99 -8.32
C ASP A 159 -13.46 -8.51 -6.88
N TYR A 160 -12.41 -8.09 -6.16
CA TYR A 160 -12.16 -8.52 -4.78
C TYR A 160 -13.29 -8.11 -3.84
N ARG A 161 -13.67 -9.05 -2.99
CA ARG A 161 -14.64 -8.85 -1.91
C ARG A 161 -14.01 -9.33 -0.61
N SER A 162 -13.57 -8.37 0.21
CA SER A 162 -12.95 -8.72 1.49
C SER A 162 -13.97 -9.26 2.48
N GLY A 163 -13.52 -10.17 3.31
CA GLY A 163 -14.16 -10.50 4.57
C GLY A 163 -13.84 -9.48 5.67
N GLN A 164 -14.04 -9.88 6.90
CA GLN A 164 -13.73 -9.11 8.09
C GLN A 164 -12.42 -9.61 8.73
N PHE A 165 -11.59 -8.69 9.19
CA PHE A 165 -10.40 -9.00 9.97
C PHE A 165 -10.69 -8.82 11.46
N TYR A 166 -10.26 -9.77 12.29
CA TYR A 166 -10.50 -9.77 13.73
C TYR A 166 -9.24 -9.28 14.46
N GLY A 167 -9.17 -8.00 14.73
CA GLY A 167 -8.04 -7.36 15.42
C GLY A 167 -7.92 -5.89 15.09
N ASP A 168 -6.90 -5.29 15.66
CA ASP A 168 -6.55 -3.89 15.45
C ASP A 168 -5.76 -3.71 14.16
N VAL A 169 -5.88 -2.55 13.56
CA VAL A 169 -5.17 -2.18 12.34
C VAL A 169 -4.51 -0.81 12.51
N THR A 170 -3.24 -0.72 12.18
CA THR A 170 -2.56 0.58 12.06
C THR A 170 -2.74 1.11 10.64
N PHE A 171 -3.38 2.27 10.52
CA PHE A 171 -3.60 2.93 9.25
C PHE A 171 -2.73 4.18 9.12
N ILE A 172 -1.71 4.14 8.26
CA ILE A 172 -0.83 5.29 8.03
C ILE A 172 -1.34 6.10 6.87
N ARG A 173 -1.64 7.37 7.09
CA ARG A 173 -2.14 8.31 6.08
C ARG A 173 -1.05 9.29 5.67
N SER A 174 -0.98 9.61 4.38
CA SER A 174 -0.25 10.79 3.94
C SER A 174 -0.96 12.07 4.39
N ARG A 175 -0.23 13.16 4.59
CA ARG A 175 -0.83 14.47 4.85
C ARG A 175 -1.77 14.89 3.70
N GLU A 176 -1.44 14.56 2.46
CA GLU A 176 -2.33 14.78 1.32
C GLU A 176 -3.70 14.14 1.55
N SER A 177 -3.75 12.90 2.01
CA SER A 177 -5.01 12.19 2.23
C SER A 177 -5.83 12.72 3.41
N THR A 178 -5.22 13.43 4.35
CA THR A 178 -5.94 14.05 5.47
C THR A 178 -6.62 15.37 5.10
N HIS A 179 -6.07 16.10 4.11
CA HIS A 179 -6.58 17.41 3.69
C HIS A 179 -7.57 17.35 2.54
N LEU A 180 -7.65 16.22 1.83
CA LEU A 180 -8.59 16.03 0.74
C LEU A 180 -9.88 15.38 1.26
N PRO A 181 -11.03 16.08 1.27
CA PRO A 181 -12.29 15.55 1.77
C PRO A 181 -12.77 14.29 1.07
N ASP A 182 -12.42 14.14 -0.21
CA ASP A 182 -12.69 12.94 -1.00
C ASP A 182 -11.85 11.73 -0.54
N LYS A 183 -10.89 11.93 0.35
CA LYS A 183 -10.06 10.88 0.94
C LYS A 183 -10.44 10.54 2.41
N ALA A 184 -11.40 11.24 2.99
CA ALA A 184 -11.88 10.94 4.36
C ALA A 184 -12.49 9.53 4.48
N TRP A 185 -13.03 9.01 3.39
CA TRP A 185 -13.61 7.67 3.33
C TRP A 185 -12.59 6.53 3.52
N HIS A 186 -11.29 6.80 3.45
CA HIS A 186 -10.26 5.83 3.82
C HIS A 186 -10.42 5.32 5.26
N LEU A 187 -10.97 6.13 6.17
CA LEU A 187 -11.24 5.73 7.55
C LEU A 187 -12.32 4.64 7.65
N ARG A 188 -13.07 4.39 6.59
CA ARG A 188 -14.05 3.31 6.54
C ARG A 188 -13.43 1.90 6.52
N TRP A 189 -12.10 1.80 6.57
CA TRP A 189 -11.44 0.55 6.94
C TRP A 189 -11.97 -0.01 8.27
N SER A 190 -12.40 0.88 9.20
CA SER A 190 -13.04 0.47 10.46
C SER A 190 -14.30 -0.37 10.28
N GLU A 191 -14.94 -0.36 9.11
CA GLU A 191 -16.12 -1.19 8.82
C GLU A 191 -15.74 -2.66 8.49
N LEU A 192 -14.46 -2.90 8.20
CA LEU A 192 -13.93 -4.20 7.81
C LEU A 192 -13.09 -4.88 8.91
N ILE A 193 -13.01 -4.27 10.09
CA ILE A 193 -12.24 -4.79 11.24
C ILE A 193 -13.14 -4.90 12.47
N SER A 194 -12.81 -5.81 13.38
CA SER A 194 -13.52 -5.94 14.65
C SER A 194 -12.88 -5.14 15.80
N GLY A 195 -11.60 -4.77 15.62
CA GLY A 195 -10.82 -4.01 16.58
C GLY A 195 -10.79 -2.51 16.27
N GLU A 196 -9.75 -1.82 16.73
CA GLU A 196 -9.56 -0.40 16.55
C GLU A 196 -8.73 -0.07 15.31
N LEU A 197 -9.05 1.06 14.64
CA LEU A 197 -8.27 1.61 13.56
C LEU A 197 -7.35 2.73 14.09
N HIS A 198 -6.12 2.36 14.44
CA HIS A 198 -5.12 3.30 14.92
C HIS A 198 -4.56 4.12 13.75
N THR A 199 -4.84 5.40 13.72
CA THR A 199 -4.42 6.25 12.60
C THR A 199 -3.14 7.02 12.93
N LYS A 200 -2.12 6.89 12.08
CA LYS A 200 -0.88 7.69 12.10
C LYS A 200 -0.79 8.54 10.84
N ILE A 201 -0.11 9.69 10.91
CA ILE A 201 0.05 10.62 9.78
C ILE A 201 1.53 10.73 9.43
N ALA A 202 1.86 10.49 8.16
CA ALA A 202 3.17 10.79 7.59
C ALA A 202 3.13 12.14 6.85
N ASP A 203 4.07 13.03 7.15
CA ASP A 203 4.11 14.39 6.59
C ASP A 203 4.62 14.42 5.14
N CYS A 204 3.88 13.78 4.25
CA CYS A 204 4.21 13.69 2.84
C CYS A 204 2.95 13.59 1.96
N THR A 205 3.14 13.52 0.65
CA THR A 205 2.08 13.18 -0.31
C THR A 205 1.98 11.66 -0.46
N HIS A 206 0.86 11.18 -1.02
CA HIS A 206 0.66 9.75 -1.33
C HIS A 206 1.83 9.16 -2.14
N ALA A 207 2.22 9.84 -3.19
CA ALA A 207 3.35 9.42 -4.02
C ALA A 207 4.72 9.57 -3.32
N GLY A 208 4.80 10.48 -2.35
CA GLY A 208 6.01 10.75 -1.58
C GLY A 208 6.29 9.73 -0.48
N LEU A 209 5.31 8.92 -0.07
CA LEU A 209 5.47 7.95 1.02
C LEU A 209 6.64 6.97 0.84
N VAL A 210 6.93 6.60 -0.39
CA VAL A 210 8.02 5.66 -0.73
C VAL A 210 9.25 6.35 -1.33
N LEU A 211 9.26 7.69 -1.33
CA LEU A 211 10.34 8.54 -1.83
C LEU A 211 10.88 9.43 -0.72
N GLU A 212 12.08 10.00 -0.92
CA GLU A 212 12.62 11.01 0.00
C GLU A 212 11.84 12.34 -0.07
N PRO A 213 11.58 13.00 1.06
CA PRO A 213 11.88 12.59 2.45
C PRO A 213 10.81 11.70 3.10
N GLY A 214 9.70 11.41 2.43
CA GLY A 214 8.54 10.71 2.99
C GLY A 214 8.82 9.26 3.42
N ALA A 215 9.85 8.61 2.84
CA ALA A 215 10.25 7.26 3.25
C ALA A 215 10.72 7.23 4.71
N GLY A 216 11.38 8.29 5.19
CA GLY A 216 11.75 8.44 6.59
C GLY A 216 10.53 8.62 7.50
N GLU A 217 9.57 9.45 7.08
CA GLU A 217 8.30 9.65 7.81
C GLU A 217 7.49 8.34 7.92
N LEU A 218 7.42 7.60 6.82
CA LEU A 218 6.75 6.30 6.79
C LEU A 218 7.46 5.31 7.72
N ALA A 219 8.79 5.26 7.68
CA ALA A 219 9.58 4.38 8.55
C ALA A 219 9.36 4.69 10.03
N ALA A 220 9.36 5.97 10.41
CA ALA A 220 9.08 6.38 11.79
C ALA A 220 7.69 5.94 12.25
N ALA A 221 6.68 6.10 11.39
CA ALA A 221 5.31 5.69 11.71
C ALA A 221 5.18 4.16 11.84
N ILE A 222 5.86 3.39 10.98
CA ILE A 222 5.89 1.92 11.05
C ILE A 222 6.67 1.47 12.27
N GLY A 223 7.84 2.05 12.56
CA GLY A 223 8.66 1.73 13.73
C GLY A 223 7.85 1.88 15.02
N ALA A 224 7.18 3.03 15.19
CA ALA A 224 6.30 3.25 16.33
C ALA A 224 5.16 2.21 16.43
N ALA A 225 4.60 1.77 15.30
CA ALA A 225 3.57 0.73 15.32
C ALA A 225 4.13 -0.64 15.71
N ILE A 226 5.37 -0.96 15.30
CA ILE A 226 6.06 -2.20 15.70
C ILE A 226 6.34 -2.19 17.20
N GLU A 227 6.87 -1.08 17.74
CA GLU A 227 7.14 -0.94 19.18
C GLU A 227 5.86 -1.07 20.01
N GLU A 228 4.75 -0.45 19.59
CA GLU A 228 3.44 -0.57 20.24
C GLU A 228 2.93 -2.02 20.22
N ALA A 229 3.08 -2.73 19.10
CA ALA A 229 2.65 -4.11 18.98
C ALA A 229 3.50 -5.09 19.81
N GLN A 230 4.79 -4.81 19.98
CA GLN A 230 5.70 -5.62 20.81
C GLN A 230 5.50 -5.40 22.32
N ALA A 231 4.86 -4.31 22.72
CA ALA A 231 4.60 -3.97 24.12
C ALA A 231 3.29 -4.60 24.67
N GLN A 232 2.49 -5.18 23.80
CA GLN A 232 1.23 -5.88 24.16
C GLN A 232 1.48 -7.36 24.48
#